data_f8641fe31de5bff7b2f65c24a949cfce
#
_entry.id   f8641fe31de5bff7b2f65c24a949cfce
#
_cell.length_a   1.000
_cell.length_b   1.000
_cell.length_c   1.000
_cell.angle_alpha   90.00
_cell.angle_beta   90.00
_cell.angle_gamma   90.00
#
_symmetry.space_group_name_H-M   'P 1'
#
loop_
_entity.id
_entity.type
_entity.pdbx_description
1 polymer ?
#
loop_
_entity_poly.entity_id
_entity_poly.type
_entity_poly.pdbx_seq_one_letter_code
_entity_poly.pdbx_strand_id
1 'polypeptide(L)'
;TFMLRARVPGGVCTAEQWLTINNIADELTMSGSIRLTTRQTFQYHGILKGDIRPVIQGLHSVLLDSIAACGDVNRNVLATTNPIESSLHKAVYQWAVRISEHLLPKTRAYHEIWIDNEKVVSSEPEEEPIFGPTYLPRKFKTAVVVPPHNDVDVYTNDLGFIAIAENGVL
;
A
#
# COMPACT_ATOMS: atom_id res chain seq x y z
N THR A 1 -0.47 -5.28 21.07
CA THR A 1 -1.11 -4.41 20.08
C THR A 1 -0.43 -4.57 18.72
N PHE A 2 -1.18 -4.28 17.65
CA PHE A 2 -0.72 -4.40 16.29
C PHE A 2 -0.65 -3.03 15.62
N MET A 3 0.15 -2.95 14.57
CA MET A 3 0.20 -1.84 13.63
C MET A 3 -0.31 -2.33 12.28
N LEU A 4 -1.16 -1.52 11.63
CA LEU A 4 -1.62 -1.77 10.27
C LEU A 4 -1.34 -0.54 9.42
N ARG A 5 -0.94 -0.76 8.18
CA ARG A 5 -0.73 0.31 7.19
C ARG A 5 -1.61 0.06 5.99
N ALA A 6 -2.31 1.09 5.53
CA ALA A 6 -3.10 1.02 4.30
C ALA A 6 -2.20 1.17 3.06
N ARG A 7 -2.62 0.60 1.95
CA ARG A 7 -2.05 0.86 0.63
C ARG A 7 -2.86 1.94 -0.05
N VAL A 8 -2.20 3.04 -0.40
CA VAL A 8 -2.81 4.21 -1.03
C VAL A 8 -1.85 4.74 -2.10
N PRO A 9 -1.81 4.14 -3.30
CA PRO A 9 -0.89 4.56 -4.36
C PRO A 9 -1.04 6.05 -4.68
N GLY A 10 0.08 6.76 -4.75
CA GLY A 10 0.10 8.19 -4.99
C GLY A 10 -0.53 9.06 -3.91
N GLY A 11 -0.94 8.48 -2.77
CA GLY A 11 -1.49 9.23 -1.64
C GLY A 11 -2.86 9.86 -1.85
N VAL A 12 -3.58 9.45 -2.88
CA VAL A 12 -4.92 9.99 -3.18
C VAL A 12 -5.99 9.18 -2.49
N CYS A 13 -6.83 9.81 -1.70
CA CYS A 13 -8.02 9.20 -1.12
C CYS A 13 -9.25 10.11 -1.28
N THR A 14 -10.42 9.48 -1.38
CA THR A 14 -11.69 10.21 -1.41
C THR A 14 -12.10 10.68 -0.02
N ALA A 15 -13.06 11.60 0.05
CA ALA A 15 -13.63 12.03 1.32
C ALA A 15 -14.28 10.86 2.10
N GLU A 16 -14.95 9.95 1.41
CA GLU A 16 -15.53 8.75 2.02
C GLU A 16 -14.46 7.83 2.60
N GLN A 17 -13.38 7.59 1.85
CA GLN A 17 -12.23 6.84 2.34
C GLN A 17 -11.62 7.49 3.58
N TRP A 18 -11.44 8.81 3.55
CA TRP A 18 -10.91 9.57 4.69
C TRP A 18 -11.79 9.46 5.93
N LEU A 19 -13.11 9.62 5.79
CA LEU A 19 -14.03 9.46 6.90
C LEU A 19 -13.98 8.05 7.51
N THR A 20 -13.92 7.03 6.65
CA THR A 20 -13.78 5.63 7.12
C THR A 20 -12.47 5.41 7.84
N ILE A 21 -11.35 5.96 7.30
CA ILE A 21 -10.05 5.89 7.95
C ILE A 21 -10.08 6.54 9.34
N ASN A 22 -10.74 7.70 9.45
CA ASN A 22 -10.89 8.39 10.74
C ASN A 22 -11.72 7.57 11.72
N ASN A 23 -12.87 7.04 11.32
CA ASN A 23 -13.74 6.22 12.17
C ASN A 23 -13.01 4.96 12.66
N ILE A 24 -12.22 4.31 11.80
CA ILE A 24 -11.38 3.17 12.21
C ILE A 24 -10.40 3.58 13.30
N ALA A 25 -9.77 4.75 13.18
CA ALA A 25 -8.85 5.24 14.19
C ALA A 25 -9.56 5.46 15.54
N ASP A 26 -10.69 6.13 15.52
CA ASP A 26 -11.45 6.50 16.73
C ASP A 26 -12.03 5.28 17.44
N GLU A 27 -12.56 4.32 16.69
CA GLU A 27 -13.34 3.21 17.26
C GLU A 27 -12.54 1.93 17.49
N LEU A 28 -11.51 1.68 16.67
CA LEU A 28 -10.81 0.38 16.61
C LEU A 28 -9.32 0.46 16.96
N THR A 29 -8.85 1.62 17.46
CA THR A 29 -7.49 1.75 17.96
C THR A 29 -7.48 2.33 19.38
N MET A 30 -6.49 1.94 20.18
CA MET A 30 -6.35 2.41 21.57
C MET A 30 -6.03 3.91 21.66
N SER A 31 -5.48 4.50 20.63
CA SER A 31 -4.99 5.88 20.64
C SER A 31 -5.87 6.87 19.91
N GLY A 32 -6.88 6.42 19.18
CA GLY A 32 -7.73 7.28 18.35
C GLY A 32 -6.93 8.09 17.31
N SER A 33 -5.77 7.59 16.87
CA SER A 33 -4.86 8.39 16.07
C SER A 33 -4.45 7.72 14.76
N ILE A 34 -4.24 8.56 13.74
CA ILE A 34 -3.72 8.18 12.43
C ILE A 34 -2.32 8.75 12.29
N ARG A 35 -1.41 7.98 11.72
CA ARG A 35 -0.08 8.47 11.34
C ARG A 35 0.02 8.52 9.83
N LEU A 36 0.30 9.69 9.29
CA LEU A 36 0.72 9.84 7.91
C LEU A 36 2.16 9.36 7.78
N THR A 37 2.46 8.68 6.67
CA THR A 37 3.81 8.16 6.42
C THR A 37 4.49 8.96 5.32
N THR A 38 5.83 8.90 5.27
CA THR A 38 6.63 9.48 4.18
C THR A 38 6.39 8.80 2.83
N ARG A 39 5.55 7.75 2.79
CA ARG A 39 5.15 7.08 1.56
C ARG A 39 3.68 7.33 1.21
N GLN A 40 3.18 8.52 1.53
CA GLN A 40 1.85 8.98 1.13
C GLN A 40 0.74 7.99 1.51
N THR A 41 0.79 7.42 2.72
CA THR A 41 -0.23 6.49 3.21
C THR A 41 -0.50 6.65 4.69
N PHE A 42 -1.43 5.86 5.22
CA PHE A 42 -1.91 5.90 6.59
C PHE A 42 -1.43 4.68 7.39
N GLN A 43 -1.25 4.91 8.68
CA GLN A 43 -0.82 3.87 9.59
C GLN A 43 -1.57 3.99 10.91
N TYR A 44 -2.11 2.88 11.37
CA TYR A 44 -2.73 2.75 12.68
C TYR A 44 -1.79 2.07 13.65
N HIS A 45 -1.86 2.47 14.91
CA HIS A 45 -1.18 1.82 16.02
C HIS A 45 -2.17 1.50 17.14
N GLY A 46 -1.82 0.52 17.96
CA GLY A 46 -2.67 0.15 19.09
C GLY A 46 -3.91 -0.66 18.72
N ILE A 47 -3.93 -1.37 17.59
CA ILE A 47 -5.01 -2.28 17.24
C ILE A 47 -4.93 -3.51 18.14
N LEU A 48 -6.00 -3.90 18.79
CA LEU A 48 -6.08 -5.14 19.55
C LEU A 48 -6.28 -6.33 18.60
N LYS A 49 -5.92 -7.53 19.05
CA LYS A 49 -6.05 -8.75 18.22
C LYS A 49 -7.48 -8.97 17.72
N GLY A 50 -8.48 -8.69 18.56
CA GLY A 50 -9.89 -8.82 18.20
C GLY A 50 -10.36 -7.84 17.14
N ASP A 51 -9.71 -6.68 17.05
CA ASP A 51 -10.11 -5.59 16.16
C ASP A 51 -9.42 -5.62 14.79
N ILE A 52 -8.43 -6.51 14.59
CA ILE A 52 -7.72 -6.64 13.30
C ILE A 52 -8.70 -6.90 12.15
N ARG A 53 -9.64 -7.83 12.34
CA ARG A 53 -10.63 -8.17 11.32
C ARG A 53 -11.59 -7.02 11.02
N PRO A 54 -12.22 -6.36 12.01
CA PRO A 54 -13.00 -5.15 11.79
C PRO A 54 -12.24 -4.04 11.04
N VAL A 55 -10.99 -3.78 11.41
CA VAL A 55 -10.14 -2.78 10.72
C VAL A 55 -9.96 -3.13 9.24
N ILE A 56 -9.62 -4.38 8.91
CA ILE A 56 -9.45 -4.82 7.52
C ILE A 56 -10.78 -4.73 6.76
N GLN A 57 -11.89 -5.14 7.36
CA GLN A 57 -13.22 -5.04 6.76
C GLN A 57 -13.63 -3.59 6.51
N GLY A 58 -13.33 -2.69 7.44
CA GLY A 58 -13.55 -1.25 7.27
C GLY A 58 -12.77 -0.67 6.09
N LEU A 59 -11.50 -1.02 5.93
CA LEU A 59 -10.72 -0.60 4.76
C LEU A 59 -11.30 -1.16 3.46
N HIS A 60 -11.66 -2.44 3.43
CA HIS A 60 -12.24 -3.07 2.25
C HIS A 60 -13.58 -2.47 1.84
N SER A 61 -14.40 -1.99 2.79
CA SER A 61 -15.69 -1.37 2.48
C SER A 61 -15.59 -0.12 1.61
N VAL A 62 -14.43 0.53 1.62
CA VAL A 62 -14.13 1.73 0.81
C VAL A 62 -13.04 1.45 -0.23
N LEU A 63 -12.84 0.19 -0.62
CA LEU A 63 -11.89 -0.25 -1.64
C LEU A 63 -10.43 0.09 -1.32
N LEU A 64 -10.08 0.17 -0.05
CA LEU A 64 -8.70 0.22 0.43
C LEU A 64 -8.29 -1.15 0.95
N ASP A 65 -6.99 -1.40 0.98
CA ASP A 65 -6.42 -2.62 1.54
C ASP A 65 -5.09 -2.35 2.27
N SER A 66 -4.54 -3.41 2.85
CA SER A 66 -3.23 -3.37 3.52
C SER A 66 -2.18 -4.25 2.83
N ILE A 67 -2.50 -4.79 1.65
CA ILE A 67 -1.62 -5.70 0.91
C ILE A 67 -0.39 -4.92 0.43
N ALA A 68 0.79 -5.50 0.57
CA ALA A 68 2.07 -4.89 0.20
C ALA A 68 2.38 -3.53 0.85
N ALA A 69 1.58 -3.09 1.82
CA ALA A 69 1.89 -1.89 2.60
C ALA A 69 3.05 -2.09 3.58
N CYS A 70 3.35 -3.34 3.94
CA CYS A 70 4.49 -3.77 4.75
C CYS A 70 5.11 -5.04 4.17
N GLY A 71 6.35 -5.36 4.57
CA GLY A 71 7.03 -6.59 4.11
C GLY A 71 8.11 -6.34 3.05
N ASP A 72 8.70 -7.42 2.58
CA ASP A 72 9.80 -7.43 1.60
C ASP A 72 9.24 -7.59 0.18
N VAL A 73 8.47 -6.61 -0.20
CA VAL A 73 7.71 -6.47 -1.44
C VAL A 73 7.83 -5.05 -1.96
N ASN A 74 7.28 -4.77 -3.14
CA ASN A 74 7.08 -3.40 -3.58
C ASN A 74 6.08 -2.70 -2.65
N ARG A 75 6.53 -1.60 -2.04
CA ARG A 75 5.76 -0.81 -1.08
C ARG A 75 4.82 0.16 -1.78
N ASN A 76 4.06 0.92 -1.01
CA ASN A 76 3.20 1.96 -1.55
C ASN A 76 3.97 2.83 -2.56
N VAL A 77 3.45 2.98 -3.77
CA VAL A 77 4.08 3.75 -4.85
C VAL A 77 3.84 5.24 -4.59
N LEU A 78 4.92 6.02 -4.56
CA LEU A 78 4.84 7.47 -4.46
C LEU A 78 4.57 8.09 -5.83
N ALA A 79 3.84 9.20 -5.84
CA ALA A 79 3.70 10.02 -7.05
C ALA A 79 3.58 11.50 -6.68
N THR A 80 4.03 12.37 -7.60
CA THR A 80 3.67 13.78 -7.53
C THR A 80 2.16 13.90 -7.74
N THR A 81 1.46 14.07 -6.64
CA THR A 81 0.00 14.07 -6.58
C THR A 81 -0.56 15.41 -6.14
N ASN A 82 0.28 16.42 -6.13
CA ASN A 82 -0.23 17.75 -5.83
C ASN A 82 -1.30 18.09 -6.85
N PRO A 83 -2.54 18.35 -6.37
CA PRO A 83 -3.64 17.56 -6.86
C PRO A 83 -3.90 17.88 -8.30
N ILE A 84 -3.97 16.89 -9.12
CA ILE A 84 -4.65 16.97 -10.41
C ILE A 84 -4.64 18.39 -11.03
N GLU A 85 -3.51 19.08 -10.90
CA GLU A 85 -3.33 20.42 -11.47
C GLU A 85 -3.28 20.36 -12.98
N SER A 86 -3.01 19.18 -13.55
CA SER A 86 -2.92 19.01 -15.00
C SER A 86 -3.23 17.57 -15.42
N SER A 87 -3.45 17.39 -16.72
CA SER A 87 -3.59 16.07 -17.33
C SER A 87 -2.37 15.17 -17.08
N LEU A 88 -1.17 15.77 -17.00
CA LEU A 88 0.07 15.06 -16.70
C LEU A 88 0.06 14.48 -15.27
N HIS A 89 -0.33 15.26 -14.26
CA HIS A 89 -0.44 14.78 -12.88
C HIS A 89 -1.47 13.64 -12.79
N LYS A 90 -2.59 13.77 -13.49
CA LYS A 90 -3.58 12.70 -13.57
C LYS A 90 -3.02 11.43 -14.20
N ALA A 91 -2.27 11.54 -15.29
CA ALA A 91 -1.62 10.40 -15.94
C ALA A 91 -0.59 9.74 -15.03
N VAL A 92 0.24 10.52 -14.34
CA VAL A 92 1.23 10.04 -13.37
C VAL A 92 0.55 9.31 -12.21
N TYR A 93 -0.54 9.83 -11.68
CA TYR A 93 -1.34 9.13 -10.67
C TYR A 93 -1.86 7.78 -11.18
N GLN A 94 -2.40 7.74 -12.39
CA GLN A 94 -2.85 6.48 -13.00
C GLN A 94 -1.70 5.47 -13.16
N TRP A 95 -0.51 5.92 -13.52
CA TRP A 95 0.67 5.07 -13.58
C TRP A 95 1.08 4.56 -12.19
N ALA A 96 1.04 5.40 -11.16
CA ALA A 96 1.33 4.95 -9.80
C ALA A 96 0.37 3.84 -9.33
N VAL A 97 -0.91 3.97 -9.65
CA VAL A 97 -1.92 2.92 -9.37
C VAL A 97 -1.59 1.64 -10.14
N ARG A 98 -1.35 1.73 -11.46
CA ARG A 98 -1.03 0.57 -12.31
C ARG A 98 0.24 -0.15 -11.87
N ILE A 99 1.29 0.59 -11.52
CA ILE A 99 2.55 0.02 -10.99
C ILE A 99 2.26 -0.71 -9.67
N SER A 100 1.52 -0.06 -8.77
CA SER A 100 1.16 -0.67 -7.49
C SER A 100 0.39 -1.97 -7.68
N GLU A 101 -0.61 -2.00 -8.55
CA GLU A 101 -1.43 -3.20 -8.83
C GLU A 101 -0.62 -4.30 -9.53
N HIS A 102 0.23 -3.92 -10.48
CA HIS A 102 1.09 -4.88 -11.20
C HIS A 102 2.05 -5.60 -10.23
N LEU A 103 2.61 -4.86 -9.29
CA LEU A 103 3.61 -5.34 -8.34
C LEU A 103 3.00 -5.85 -7.01
N LEU A 104 1.69 -6.10 -6.94
CA LEU A 104 1.11 -6.82 -5.81
C LEU A 104 1.49 -8.30 -5.85
N PRO A 105 1.76 -8.93 -4.70
CA PRO A 105 1.82 -10.38 -4.61
C PRO A 105 0.54 -11.02 -5.15
N LYS A 106 0.69 -12.05 -5.95
CA LYS A 106 -0.45 -12.75 -6.60
C LYS A 106 -0.88 -14.00 -5.85
N THR A 107 0.00 -14.53 -5.01
CA THR A 107 -0.26 -15.72 -4.21
C THR A 107 -0.96 -15.37 -2.89
N ARG A 108 -1.65 -16.36 -2.33
CA ARG A 108 -2.23 -16.26 -0.99
C ARG A 108 -1.15 -16.48 0.08
N ALA A 109 -1.41 -15.97 1.28
CA ALA A 109 -0.55 -16.30 2.41
C ALA A 109 -0.58 -17.81 2.69
N TYR A 110 0.60 -18.40 2.77
CA TYR A 110 0.73 -19.81 3.21
C TYR A 110 0.22 -19.95 4.64
N HIS A 111 -0.53 -21.01 4.92
CA HIS A 111 -1.02 -21.30 6.25
C HIS A 111 -1.04 -22.79 6.51
N GLU A 112 -0.80 -23.14 7.76
CA GLU A 112 -0.97 -24.48 8.29
C GLU A 112 -1.80 -24.41 9.56
N ILE A 113 -2.63 -25.42 9.79
CA ILE A 113 -3.33 -25.62 11.06
C ILE A 113 -2.82 -26.92 11.67
N TRP A 114 -2.25 -26.80 12.85
CA TRP A 114 -1.73 -27.90 13.63
C TRP A 114 -2.59 -28.11 14.88
N ILE A 115 -2.99 -29.36 15.16
CA ILE A 115 -3.71 -29.76 16.36
C ILE A 115 -2.92 -30.90 16.96
N ASP A 116 -2.54 -30.78 18.22
CA ASP A 116 -1.78 -31.81 18.99
C ASP A 116 -0.53 -32.32 18.24
N ASN A 117 0.22 -31.42 17.63
CA ASN A 117 1.40 -31.66 16.78
C ASN A 117 1.12 -32.45 15.49
N GLU A 118 -0.13 -32.64 15.11
CA GLU A 118 -0.50 -33.16 13.79
C GLU A 118 -0.96 -32.01 12.85
N LYS A 119 -0.43 -32.03 11.63
CA LYS A 119 -0.84 -31.05 10.60
C LYS A 119 -2.18 -31.48 10.00
N VAL A 120 -3.23 -30.72 10.33
CA VAL A 120 -4.62 -31.02 9.92
C VAL A 120 -4.96 -30.36 8.60
N VAL A 121 -4.46 -29.14 8.35
CA VAL A 121 -4.71 -28.36 7.13
C VAL A 121 -3.42 -27.68 6.72
N SER A 122 -3.12 -27.68 5.43
CA SER A 122 -2.11 -26.83 4.81
C SER A 122 -2.61 -26.30 3.48
N SER A 123 -2.25 -25.04 3.14
CA SER A 123 -2.34 -24.60 1.76
C SER A 123 -1.20 -25.22 0.95
N GLU A 124 -1.48 -25.60 -0.31
CA GLU A 124 -0.40 -25.94 -1.22
C GLU A 124 0.50 -24.72 -1.42
N PRO A 125 1.83 -24.89 -1.45
CA PRO A 125 2.74 -23.80 -1.76
C PRO A 125 2.49 -23.30 -3.18
N GLU A 126 2.10 -22.03 -3.30
CA GLU A 126 2.00 -21.36 -4.58
C GLU A 126 3.30 -20.59 -4.83
N GLU A 127 3.88 -20.71 -6.01
CA GLU A 127 5.03 -19.91 -6.38
C GLU A 127 4.58 -18.50 -6.76
N GLU A 128 5.15 -17.50 -6.07
CA GLU A 128 4.85 -16.10 -6.37
C GLU A 128 5.47 -15.66 -7.70
N PRO A 129 4.66 -15.30 -8.71
CA PRO A 129 5.16 -15.09 -10.07
C PRO A 129 6.06 -13.86 -10.23
N ILE A 130 5.94 -12.85 -9.34
CA ILE A 130 6.74 -11.61 -9.41
C ILE A 130 7.94 -11.68 -8.47
N PHE A 131 7.72 -12.14 -7.24
CA PHE A 131 8.72 -12.10 -6.19
C PHE A 131 9.44 -13.44 -5.97
N GLY A 132 8.97 -14.51 -6.62
CA GLY A 132 9.52 -15.85 -6.44
C GLY A 132 9.27 -16.43 -5.04
N PRO A 133 9.85 -17.61 -4.72
CA PRO A 133 9.54 -18.34 -3.50
C PRO A 133 10.06 -17.68 -2.21
N THR A 134 11.04 -16.81 -2.31
CA THR A 134 11.70 -16.18 -1.15
C THR A 134 11.34 -14.70 -0.97
N TYR A 135 10.55 -14.15 -1.88
CA TYR A 135 10.30 -12.72 -1.97
C TYR A 135 11.61 -11.90 -2.14
N LEU A 136 11.54 -10.59 -1.92
CA LEU A 136 12.72 -9.73 -2.04
C LEU A 136 13.56 -9.80 -0.74
N PRO A 137 14.88 -9.55 -0.81
CA PRO A 137 15.74 -9.51 0.39
C PRO A 137 15.42 -8.31 1.29
N ARG A 138 14.70 -7.33 0.77
CA ARG A 138 14.30 -6.11 1.46
C ARG A 138 13.12 -5.45 0.75
N LYS A 139 12.39 -4.58 1.48
CA LYS A 139 11.36 -3.68 0.91
C LYS A 139 11.89 -2.95 -0.33
N PHE A 140 11.11 -2.94 -1.40
CA PHE A 140 11.38 -2.20 -2.63
C PHE A 140 10.48 -0.98 -2.70
N LYS A 141 11.02 0.16 -3.09
CA LYS A 141 10.34 1.44 -3.10
C LYS A 141 10.33 2.03 -4.50
N THR A 142 9.15 2.40 -4.98
CA THR A 142 8.94 3.00 -6.30
C THR A 142 8.34 4.39 -6.16
N ALA A 143 8.81 5.33 -6.98
CA ALA A 143 8.28 6.69 -7.04
C ALA A 143 8.17 7.17 -8.49
N VAL A 144 7.18 8.05 -8.76
CA VAL A 144 6.99 8.73 -10.04
C VAL A 144 6.90 10.24 -9.78
N VAL A 145 7.79 11.01 -10.36
CA VAL A 145 7.85 12.47 -10.17
C VAL A 145 7.45 13.24 -11.42
N VAL A 146 6.78 14.37 -11.23
CA VAL A 146 6.50 15.35 -12.29
C VAL A 146 7.43 16.54 -12.13
N PRO A 147 8.39 16.75 -13.04
CA PRO A 147 9.25 17.93 -13.01
C PRO A 147 8.44 19.24 -13.11
N PRO A 148 9.00 20.38 -12.63
CA PRO A 148 10.38 20.57 -12.16
C PRO A 148 10.60 20.25 -10.67
N HIS A 149 9.54 19.92 -9.93
CA HIS A 149 9.64 19.67 -8.49
C HIS A 149 9.96 18.19 -8.20
N ASN A 150 10.79 17.95 -7.19
CA ASN A 150 11.07 16.60 -6.69
C ASN A 150 10.46 16.42 -5.29
N ASP A 151 9.15 16.44 -5.23
CA ASP A 151 8.35 16.35 -4.00
C ASP A 151 8.22 14.92 -3.44
N VAL A 152 8.64 13.92 -4.20
CA VAL A 152 8.65 12.50 -3.80
C VAL A 152 10.07 11.98 -3.53
N ASP A 153 11.07 12.84 -3.61
CA ASP A 153 12.48 12.48 -3.44
C ASP A 153 12.87 11.27 -4.29
N VAL A 154 12.66 11.39 -5.60
CA VAL A 154 12.72 10.28 -6.56
C VAL A 154 14.04 9.51 -6.50
N TYR A 155 15.15 10.17 -6.20
CA TYR A 155 16.49 9.58 -6.17
C TYR A 155 16.78 8.73 -4.92
N THR A 156 15.94 8.80 -3.88
CA THR A 156 16.06 7.96 -2.68
C THR A 156 15.24 6.68 -2.74
N ASN A 157 14.55 6.45 -3.85
CA ASN A 157 13.78 5.25 -4.10
C ASN A 157 14.62 4.21 -4.85
N ASP A 158 14.27 2.93 -4.68
CA ASP A 158 14.95 1.84 -5.38
C ASP A 158 14.67 1.90 -6.90
N LEU A 159 13.49 2.42 -7.28
CA LEU A 159 13.10 2.70 -8.66
C LEU A 159 12.39 4.05 -8.74
N GLY A 160 13.00 4.99 -9.44
CA GLY A 160 12.47 6.33 -9.67
C GLY A 160 12.13 6.56 -11.14
N PHE A 161 10.91 7.02 -11.42
CA PHE A 161 10.48 7.45 -12.74
C PHE A 161 10.33 8.97 -12.78
N ILE A 162 10.86 9.58 -13.81
CA ILE A 162 10.68 11.00 -14.09
C ILE A 162 9.73 11.13 -15.29
N ALA A 163 8.58 11.75 -15.07
CA ALA A 163 7.58 11.94 -16.12
C ALA A 163 8.06 12.95 -17.15
N ILE A 164 8.16 12.55 -18.41
CA ILE A 164 8.51 13.40 -19.53
C ILE A 164 7.30 13.45 -20.46
N ALA A 165 6.72 14.62 -20.64
CA ALA A 165 5.61 14.80 -21.56
C ALA A 165 6.08 15.48 -22.85
N GLU A 166 5.77 14.85 -23.98
CA GLU A 166 5.97 15.44 -25.31
C GLU A 166 4.60 15.73 -25.93
N ASN A 167 4.36 16.98 -26.35
CA ASN A 167 3.08 17.41 -26.90
C ASN A 167 1.86 17.09 -26.00
N GLY A 168 2.05 17.14 -24.68
CA GLY A 168 0.98 16.87 -23.71
C GLY A 168 0.66 15.39 -23.49
N VAL A 169 1.46 14.48 -24.03
CA VAL A 169 1.35 13.03 -23.85
C VAL A 169 2.55 12.53 -23.05
N LEU A 170 2.27 11.70 -22.02
CA LEU A 170 3.26 11.03 -21.19
C LEU A 170 3.79 9.78 -21.90
#